data_7ad29462f265429d83cb6cc9b59a82b0
#
_entry.id   7ad29462f265429d83cb6cc9b59a82b0
#
_cell.length_a   1.000
_cell.length_b   1.000
_cell.length_c   1.000
_cell.angle_alpha   90.00
_cell.angle_beta   90.00
_cell.angle_gamma   90.00
#
_symmetry.space_group_name_H-M   'P 1'
#
loop_
_entity.id
_entity.type
_entity.pdbx_description
1 polymer ?
#
loop_
_entity_poly.entity_id
_entity_poly.type
_entity_poly.pdbx_seq_one_letter_code
_entity_poly.pdbx_strand_id
1 'polypeptide(L)'
;MKPIIAVDLDGALLQSRPFNEAHKRWFYVMSVLLEDNAINEYANLDDYFSKVHEVMRRYLGNVDSETRVKFARNLFSMATIAEVTKGDLVEDFVGYLRGLKEKYRLALITSAPDVSVEPILHKVGCSDLFDILYNSPMGKHPNKRELFEEFVREYGKPIFYIGNGDKDIISSKELGIPAISVNWVSQGEVKGDYDIQKVSEL
;
A
#
# COMPACT_ATOMS: atom_id res chain seq x y z
N MET A 1 -6.94 24.45 11.98
CA MET A 1 -6.73 22.98 11.87
C MET A 1 -5.27 22.74 11.51
N LYS A 2 -4.58 21.75 12.10
CA LYS A 2 -3.18 21.44 11.70
C LYS A 2 -3.16 20.98 10.24
N PRO A 3 -2.15 21.38 9.43
CA PRO A 3 -1.96 20.88 8.08
C PRO A 3 -1.76 19.35 8.08
N ILE A 4 -2.09 18.69 6.96
CA ILE A 4 -1.98 17.24 6.81
C ILE A 4 -0.74 16.90 6.00
N ILE A 5 0.06 15.94 6.49
CA ILE A 5 1.09 15.24 5.73
C ILE A 5 0.58 13.82 5.50
N ALA A 6 0.55 13.39 4.25
CA ALA A 6 0.12 12.05 3.86
C ALA A 6 1.32 11.17 3.54
N VAL A 7 1.23 9.88 3.90
CA VAL A 7 2.31 8.90 3.78
C VAL A 7 1.77 7.61 3.17
N ASP A 8 2.58 6.91 2.37
CA ASP A 8 2.28 5.56 1.92
C ASP A 8 2.73 4.49 2.92
N LEU A 9 2.18 3.30 2.78
CA LEU A 9 2.52 2.14 3.61
C LEU A 9 3.69 1.34 3.03
N ASP A 10 3.48 0.77 1.82
CA ASP A 10 4.43 -0.10 1.12
C ASP A 10 5.56 0.71 0.49
N GLY A 11 6.79 0.36 0.81
CA GLY A 11 7.98 1.03 0.26
C GLY A 11 8.27 2.41 0.88
N ALA A 12 7.43 2.91 1.80
CA ALA A 12 7.66 4.16 2.52
C ALA A 12 7.76 3.92 4.04
N LEU A 13 6.64 3.57 4.69
CA LEU A 13 6.63 3.23 6.12
C LEU A 13 7.22 1.85 6.39
N LEU A 14 6.91 0.89 5.51
CA LEU A 14 7.39 -0.49 5.57
C LEU A 14 8.25 -0.83 4.36
N GLN A 15 9.16 -1.78 4.54
CA GLN A 15 9.85 -2.45 3.45
C GLN A 15 8.83 -3.16 2.53
N SER A 16 9.13 -3.25 1.23
CA SER A 16 8.23 -3.94 0.28
C SER A 16 8.29 -5.48 0.39
N ARG A 17 9.26 -6.01 1.17
CA ARG A 17 9.41 -7.47 1.35
C ARG A 17 8.10 -8.19 1.72
N PRO A 18 7.37 -7.79 2.77
CA PRO A 18 6.19 -8.55 3.20
C PRO A 18 5.07 -8.53 2.15
N PHE A 19 4.94 -7.47 1.37
CA PHE A 19 3.96 -7.38 0.29
C PHE A 19 4.34 -8.29 -0.88
N ASN A 20 5.63 -8.33 -1.24
CA ASN A 20 6.14 -9.22 -2.28
C ASN A 20 5.98 -10.70 -1.87
N GLU A 21 6.30 -11.06 -0.63
CA GLU A 21 6.11 -12.42 -0.13
C GLU A 21 4.62 -12.79 -0.04
N ALA A 22 3.74 -11.83 0.30
CA ALA A 22 2.30 -12.05 0.28
C ALA A 22 1.78 -12.37 -1.12
N HIS A 23 2.29 -11.72 -2.18
CA HIS A 23 1.96 -12.07 -3.57
C HIS A 23 2.40 -13.48 -3.93
N LYS A 24 3.62 -13.88 -3.61
CA LYS A 24 4.10 -15.26 -3.82
C LYS A 24 3.23 -16.27 -3.09
N ARG A 25 2.90 -16.00 -1.84
CA ARG A 25 2.03 -16.86 -1.03
C ARG A 25 0.62 -16.95 -1.60
N TRP A 26 0.09 -15.84 -2.13
CA TRP A 26 -1.21 -15.82 -2.78
C TRP A 26 -1.26 -16.80 -3.96
N PHE A 27 -0.28 -16.71 -4.88
CA PHE A 27 -0.19 -17.61 -6.03
C PHE A 27 0.05 -19.06 -5.62
N TYR A 28 0.87 -19.30 -4.60
CA TYR A 28 1.07 -20.64 -4.04
C TYR A 28 -0.24 -21.24 -3.53
N VAL A 29 -1.01 -20.51 -2.74
CA VAL A 29 -2.30 -21.01 -2.23
C VAL A 29 -3.25 -21.30 -3.38
N MET A 30 -3.32 -20.43 -4.39
CA MET A 30 -4.17 -20.64 -5.55
C MET A 30 -3.71 -21.82 -6.42
N SER A 31 -2.42 -22.07 -6.52
CA SER A 31 -1.88 -23.23 -7.24
C SER A 31 -2.31 -24.56 -6.59
N VAL A 32 -2.34 -24.58 -5.27
CA VAL A 32 -2.82 -25.76 -4.52
C VAL A 32 -4.33 -25.94 -4.69
N LEU A 33 -5.11 -24.85 -4.57
CA LEU A 33 -6.57 -24.90 -4.69
C LEU A 33 -7.06 -25.30 -6.09
N LEU A 34 -6.29 -24.98 -7.13
CA LEU A 34 -6.61 -25.29 -8.53
C LEU A 34 -5.88 -26.52 -9.06
N GLU A 35 -5.05 -27.14 -8.22
CA GLU A 35 -4.18 -28.29 -8.59
C GLU A 35 -3.30 -27.98 -9.84
N ASP A 36 -2.81 -26.72 -9.94
CA ASP A 36 -2.08 -26.20 -11.09
C ASP A 36 -0.79 -25.48 -10.64
N ASN A 37 0.32 -26.20 -10.66
CA ASN A 37 1.62 -25.68 -10.23
C ASN A 37 2.14 -24.54 -11.10
N ALA A 38 1.67 -24.40 -12.36
CA ALA A 38 2.11 -23.31 -13.23
C ALA A 38 1.69 -21.92 -12.70
N ILE A 39 0.66 -21.86 -11.86
CA ILE A 39 0.21 -20.61 -11.23
C ILE A 39 1.29 -19.99 -10.34
N ASN A 40 2.20 -20.78 -9.75
CA ASN A 40 3.28 -20.24 -8.95
C ASN A 40 4.22 -19.31 -9.73
N GLU A 41 4.41 -19.56 -11.03
CA GLU A 41 5.28 -18.75 -11.87
C GLU A 41 4.74 -17.34 -12.12
N TYR A 42 3.42 -17.16 -11.94
CA TYR A 42 2.78 -15.84 -12.13
C TYR A 42 3.26 -14.79 -11.12
N ALA A 43 3.74 -15.22 -9.95
CA ALA A 43 4.30 -14.32 -8.95
C ALA A 43 5.56 -13.58 -9.43
N ASN A 44 6.23 -14.10 -10.46
CA ASN A 44 7.48 -13.55 -11.01
C ASN A 44 7.23 -12.64 -12.23
N LEU A 45 5.97 -12.43 -12.63
CA LEU A 45 5.63 -11.60 -13.79
C LEU A 45 5.39 -10.15 -13.38
N ASP A 46 5.86 -9.21 -14.20
CA ASP A 46 5.62 -7.78 -13.99
C ASP A 46 4.12 -7.44 -13.96
N ASP A 47 3.33 -8.12 -14.78
CA ASP A 47 1.87 -7.98 -14.85
C ASP A 47 1.12 -9.07 -14.03
N TYR A 48 1.56 -9.35 -12.83
CA TYR A 48 0.93 -10.35 -11.97
C TYR A 48 -0.53 -9.99 -11.60
N PHE A 49 -0.92 -8.71 -11.63
CA PHE A 49 -2.30 -8.31 -11.35
C PHE A 49 -3.30 -8.84 -12.38
N SER A 50 -2.95 -8.86 -13.68
CA SER A 50 -3.80 -9.47 -14.68
C SER A 50 -3.97 -10.97 -14.44
N LYS A 51 -2.91 -11.63 -13.95
CA LYS A 51 -2.92 -13.04 -13.59
C LYS A 51 -3.78 -13.34 -12.37
N VAL A 52 -3.83 -12.46 -11.39
CA VAL A 52 -4.78 -12.58 -10.26
C VAL A 52 -6.22 -12.66 -10.79
N HIS A 53 -6.60 -11.79 -11.72
CA HIS A 53 -7.94 -11.82 -12.33
C HIS A 53 -8.23 -13.09 -13.12
N GLU A 54 -7.25 -13.58 -13.86
CA GLU A 54 -7.35 -14.83 -14.61
C GLU A 54 -7.60 -16.02 -13.67
N VAL A 55 -6.75 -16.16 -12.64
CA VAL A 55 -6.84 -17.21 -11.63
C VAL A 55 -8.16 -17.16 -10.88
N MET A 56 -8.61 -15.95 -10.48
CA MET A 56 -9.88 -15.79 -9.78
C MET A 56 -11.08 -16.16 -10.64
N ARG A 57 -11.05 -15.90 -11.95
CA ARG A 57 -12.11 -16.37 -12.88
C ARG A 57 -12.11 -17.88 -13.03
N ARG A 58 -10.94 -18.53 -13.00
CA ARG A 58 -10.86 -20.00 -13.01
C ARG A 58 -11.43 -20.61 -11.74
N TYR A 59 -11.09 -20.02 -10.57
CA TYR A 59 -11.48 -20.55 -9.26
C TYR A 59 -12.94 -20.24 -8.89
N LEU A 60 -13.39 -19.02 -9.14
CA LEU A 60 -14.73 -18.52 -8.79
C LEU A 60 -15.48 -18.00 -10.03
N GLY A 61 -15.50 -18.80 -11.11
CA GLY A 61 -16.09 -18.38 -12.40
C GLY A 61 -17.55 -18.01 -12.33
N ASN A 62 -18.30 -18.63 -11.43
CA ASN A 62 -19.75 -18.48 -11.29
C ASN A 62 -20.20 -17.40 -10.30
N VAL A 63 -19.26 -16.66 -9.68
CA VAL A 63 -19.60 -15.56 -8.78
C VAL A 63 -19.32 -14.20 -9.45
N ASP A 64 -19.96 -13.15 -8.94
CA ASP A 64 -19.78 -11.79 -9.44
C ASP A 64 -18.35 -11.26 -9.24
N SER A 65 -18.03 -10.17 -9.95
CA SER A 65 -16.68 -9.58 -9.92
C SER A 65 -16.30 -9.04 -8.54
N GLU A 66 -17.25 -8.46 -7.82
CA GLU A 66 -17.00 -7.90 -6.49
C GLU A 66 -16.59 -8.97 -5.50
N THR A 67 -17.31 -10.12 -5.52
CA THR A 67 -16.98 -11.26 -4.66
C THR A 67 -15.61 -11.84 -4.98
N ARG A 68 -15.24 -11.94 -6.27
CA ARG A 68 -13.88 -12.36 -6.67
C ARG A 68 -12.81 -11.40 -6.15
N VAL A 69 -13.04 -10.11 -6.27
CA VAL A 69 -12.11 -9.08 -5.76
C VAL A 69 -11.97 -9.17 -4.24
N LYS A 70 -13.09 -9.28 -3.51
CA LYS A 70 -13.09 -9.46 -2.06
C LYS A 70 -12.30 -10.68 -1.63
N PHE A 71 -12.50 -11.83 -2.30
CA PHE A 71 -11.77 -13.06 -1.99
C PHE A 71 -10.26 -12.88 -2.21
N ALA A 72 -9.88 -12.38 -3.39
CA ALA A 72 -8.46 -12.16 -3.72
C ALA A 72 -7.78 -11.21 -2.73
N ARG A 73 -8.43 -10.11 -2.38
CA ARG A 73 -7.88 -9.12 -1.45
C ARG A 73 -7.85 -9.62 0.00
N ASN A 74 -8.83 -10.42 0.41
CA ASN A 74 -8.80 -11.08 1.73
C ASN A 74 -7.60 -12.02 1.86
N LEU A 75 -7.40 -12.90 0.87
CA LEU A 75 -6.27 -13.83 0.89
C LEU A 75 -4.93 -13.08 0.91
N PHE A 76 -4.79 -12.01 0.10
CA PHE A 76 -3.61 -11.15 0.11
C PHE A 76 -3.42 -10.47 1.46
N SER A 77 -4.49 -9.94 2.07
CA SER A 77 -4.44 -9.31 3.40
C SER A 77 -3.95 -10.26 4.48
N MET A 78 -4.51 -11.48 4.51
CA MET A 78 -4.08 -12.52 5.46
C MET A 78 -2.60 -12.86 5.27
N ALA A 79 -2.16 -13.01 4.02
CA ALA A 79 -0.76 -13.27 3.70
C ALA A 79 0.15 -12.11 4.15
N THR A 80 -0.23 -10.86 3.86
CA THR A 80 0.55 -9.67 4.26
C THR A 80 0.66 -9.57 5.78
N ILE A 81 -0.44 -9.72 6.51
CA ILE A 81 -0.44 -9.69 7.97
C ILE A 81 0.46 -10.79 8.54
N ALA A 82 0.47 -11.98 7.93
CA ALA A 82 1.33 -13.07 8.36
C ALA A 82 2.82 -12.76 8.14
N GLU A 83 3.17 -12.18 6.99
CA GLU A 83 4.56 -11.92 6.58
C GLU A 83 5.18 -10.69 7.25
N VAL A 84 4.39 -9.65 7.56
CA VAL A 84 4.90 -8.42 8.19
C VAL A 84 5.51 -8.73 9.56
N THR A 85 6.67 -8.14 9.83
CA THR A 85 7.36 -8.15 11.12
C THR A 85 7.79 -6.75 11.52
N LYS A 86 8.22 -6.56 12.77
CA LYS A 86 8.80 -5.28 13.21
C LYS A 86 10.06 -4.91 12.42
N GLY A 87 10.83 -5.90 11.96
CA GLY A 87 12.03 -5.67 11.16
C GLY A 87 11.76 -5.11 9.76
N ASP A 88 10.50 -5.07 9.32
CA ASP A 88 10.13 -4.44 8.05
C ASP A 88 9.83 -2.94 8.20
N LEU A 89 9.79 -2.43 9.43
CA LEU A 89 9.54 -1.01 9.69
C LEU A 89 10.77 -0.17 9.33
N VAL A 90 10.56 0.95 8.68
CA VAL A 90 11.59 1.97 8.47
C VAL A 90 11.64 2.84 9.73
N GLU A 91 12.37 2.37 10.75
CA GLU A 91 12.33 2.93 12.12
C GLU A 91 12.71 4.41 12.16
N ASP A 92 13.75 4.83 11.43
CA ASP A 92 14.18 6.22 11.35
C ASP A 92 13.06 7.12 10.82
N PHE A 93 12.31 6.64 9.82
CA PHE A 93 11.18 7.36 9.26
C PHE A 93 10.01 7.48 10.25
N VAL A 94 9.72 6.43 11.00
CA VAL A 94 8.73 6.49 12.08
C VAL A 94 9.14 7.51 13.16
N GLY A 95 10.41 7.51 13.53
CA GLY A 95 10.95 8.51 14.46
C GLY A 95 10.76 9.95 13.96
N TYR A 96 11.06 10.18 12.69
CA TYR A 96 10.84 11.48 12.02
C TYR A 96 9.35 11.87 12.04
N LEU A 97 8.45 10.96 11.61
CA LEU A 97 7.01 11.21 11.58
C LEU A 97 6.45 11.54 12.97
N ARG A 98 6.89 10.84 14.02
CA ARG A 98 6.49 11.13 15.39
C ARG A 98 6.85 12.54 15.81
N GLY A 99 8.01 13.04 15.40
CA GLY A 99 8.43 14.43 15.63
C GLY A 99 7.54 15.46 14.94
N LEU A 100 6.87 15.10 13.86
CA LEU A 100 5.97 16.00 13.12
C LEU A 100 4.57 16.13 13.76
N LYS A 101 4.13 15.18 14.60
CA LYS A 101 2.76 15.15 15.15
C LYS A 101 2.38 16.39 15.97
N GLU A 102 3.34 17.08 16.56
CA GLU A 102 3.05 18.32 17.29
C GLU A 102 2.50 19.42 16.38
N LYS A 103 2.97 19.49 15.13
CA LYS A 103 2.67 20.56 14.17
C LYS A 103 1.69 20.13 13.08
N TYR A 104 1.66 18.83 12.73
CA TYR A 104 0.90 18.30 11.61
C TYR A 104 -0.04 17.17 12.06
N ARG A 105 -1.10 16.95 11.28
CA ARG A 105 -1.84 15.68 11.29
C ARG A 105 -1.17 14.73 10.32
N LEU A 106 -0.97 13.50 10.74
CA LEU A 106 -0.43 12.45 9.87
C LEU A 106 -1.56 11.60 9.30
N ALA A 107 -1.59 11.43 7.99
CA ALA A 107 -2.51 10.55 7.28
C ALA A 107 -1.75 9.41 6.61
N LEU A 108 -2.24 8.20 6.73
CA LEU A 108 -1.82 7.07 5.91
C LEU A 108 -2.79 6.97 4.73
N ILE A 109 -2.28 7.06 3.49
CA ILE A 109 -3.09 6.85 2.27
C ILE A 109 -2.49 5.66 1.52
N THR A 110 -3.17 4.51 1.57
CA THR A 110 -2.64 3.26 1.00
C THR A 110 -3.68 2.50 0.17
N SER A 111 -3.21 1.82 -0.89
CA SER A 111 -4.03 0.89 -1.67
C SER A 111 -4.27 -0.45 -0.94
N ALA A 112 -3.62 -0.67 0.20
CA ALA A 112 -3.88 -1.85 1.02
C ALA A 112 -5.36 -1.90 1.45
N PRO A 113 -5.93 -3.11 1.56
CA PRO A 113 -7.30 -3.28 2.04
C PRO A 113 -7.47 -2.78 3.48
N ASP A 114 -8.65 -2.22 3.77
CA ASP A 114 -9.03 -1.74 5.10
C ASP A 114 -8.81 -2.77 6.21
N VAL A 115 -9.15 -4.03 5.97
CA VAL A 115 -9.00 -5.14 6.93
C VAL A 115 -7.55 -5.46 7.30
N SER A 116 -6.56 -5.00 6.54
CA SER A 116 -5.15 -5.31 6.79
C SER A 116 -4.38 -4.18 7.46
N VAL A 117 -4.79 -2.94 7.28
CA VAL A 117 -3.99 -1.76 7.69
C VAL A 117 -3.83 -1.68 9.21
N GLU A 118 -4.94 -1.70 9.97
CA GLU A 118 -4.86 -1.65 11.44
C GLU A 118 -4.09 -2.83 12.04
N PRO A 119 -4.35 -4.11 11.64
CA PRO A 119 -3.55 -5.24 12.11
C PRO A 119 -2.06 -5.12 11.79
N ILE A 120 -1.70 -4.62 10.61
CA ILE A 120 -0.30 -4.38 10.24
C ILE A 120 0.32 -3.33 11.16
N LEU A 121 -0.32 -2.15 11.32
CA LEU A 121 0.18 -1.09 12.20
C LEU A 121 0.30 -1.54 13.65
N HIS A 122 -0.65 -2.33 14.15
CA HIS A 122 -0.59 -2.92 15.48
C HIS A 122 0.63 -3.85 15.63
N LYS A 123 0.84 -4.73 14.65
CA LYS A 123 1.93 -5.72 14.68
C LYS A 123 3.31 -5.07 14.68
N VAL A 124 3.46 -3.93 13.99
CA VAL A 124 4.74 -3.19 13.96
C VAL A 124 4.86 -2.11 15.04
N GLY A 125 3.85 -1.91 15.88
CA GLY A 125 3.88 -0.95 16.99
C GLY A 125 3.67 0.51 16.57
N CYS A 126 2.87 0.74 15.53
CA CYS A 126 2.58 2.06 14.95
C CYS A 126 1.08 2.43 14.98
N SER A 127 0.26 1.78 15.82
CA SER A 127 -1.19 2.04 15.89
C SER A 127 -1.54 3.49 16.25
N ASP A 128 -0.64 4.19 16.95
CA ASP A 128 -0.80 5.57 17.43
C ASP A 128 -0.20 6.62 16.47
N LEU A 129 0.41 6.16 15.37
CA LEU A 129 1.21 7.05 14.52
C LEU A 129 0.34 8.00 13.69
N PHE A 130 -0.75 7.51 13.12
CA PHE A 130 -1.58 8.26 12.20
C PHE A 130 -2.88 8.76 12.84
N ASP A 131 -3.26 10.00 12.50
CA ASP A 131 -4.52 10.62 12.90
C ASP A 131 -5.65 10.26 11.92
N ILE A 132 -5.30 9.84 10.70
CA ILE A 132 -6.22 9.44 9.63
C ILE A 132 -5.65 8.19 8.96
N LEU A 133 -6.47 7.14 8.87
CA LEU A 133 -6.20 5.96 8.05
C LEU A 133 -7.14 6.00 6.84
N TYR A 134 -6.58 6.12 5.64
CA TYR A 134 -7.33 6.15 4.40
C TYR A 134 -6.86 5.04 3.47
N ASN A 135 -7.68 4.02 3.34
CA ASN A 135 -7.34 2.75 2.72
C ASN A 135 -8.40 2.34 1.69
N SER A 136 -8.01 1.43 0.81
CA SER A 136 -8.87 1.01 -0.29
C SER A 136 -9.95 0.02 0.18
N PRO A 137 -11.24 0.25 -0.14
CA PRO A 137 -12.32 -0.67 0.22
C PRO A 137 -12.11 -2.07 -0.35
N MET A 138 -12.51 -3.12 0.38
CA MET A 138 -12.30 -4.53 -0.01
C MET A 138 -12.94 -4.92 -1.34
N GLY A 139 -14.13 -4.39 -1.64
CA GLY A 139 -14.91 -4.77 -2.82
C GLY A 139 -14.49 -4.08 -4.12
N LYS A 140 -13.54 -3.15 -4.07
CA LYS A 140 -13.07 -2.39 -5.23
C LYS A 140 -11.65 -2.78 -5.63
N HIS A 141 -11.36 -2.68 -6.93
CA HIS A 141 -9.97 -2.69 -7.38
C HIS A 141 -9.26 -1.46 -6.83
N PRO A 142 -8.02 -1.61 -6.33
CA PRO A 142 -7.28 -0.46 -5.82
C PRO A 142 -7.02 0.53 -6.96
N ASN A 143 -7.46 1.78 -6.77
CA ASN A 143 -7.19 2.89 -7.66
C ASN A 143 -6.66 4.06 -6.81
N LYS A 144 -5.37 4.31 -6.90
CA LYS A 144 -4.72 5.31 -6.05
C LYS A 144 -5.22 6.72 -6.33
N ARG A 145 -5.52 7.05 -7.58
CA ARG A 145 -6.07 8.36 -7.95
C ARG A 145 -7.43 8.61 -7.31
N GLU A 146 -8.37 7.65 -7.45
CA GLU A 146 -9.68 7.77 -6.81
C GLU A 146 -9.56 7.93 -5.29
N LEU A 147 -8.64 7.18 -4.68
CA LEU A 147 -8.36 7.22 -3.25
C LEU A 147 -7.90 8.63 -2.82
N PHE A 148 -7.03 9.28 -3.58
CA PHE A 148 -6.60 10.65 -3.31
C PHE A 148 -7.73 11.66 -3.54
N GLU A 149 -8.52 11.52 -4.61
CA GLU A 149 -9.65 12.40 -4.90
C GLU A 149 -10.69 12.36 -3.76
N GLU A 150 -11.00 11.16 -3.28
CA GLU A 150 -11.91 10.95 -2.16
C GLU A 150 -11.33 11.52 -0.85
N PHE A 151 -10.05 11.28 -0.57
CA PHE A 151 -9.36 11.84 0.59
C PHE A 151 -9.40 13.38 0.58
N VAL A 152 -9.05 14.01 -0.55
CA VAL A 152 -9.03 15.48 -0.67
C VAL A 152 -10.43 16.07 -0.45
N ARG A 153 -11.47 15.39 -0.94
CA ARG A 153 -12.85 15.83 -0.74
C ARG A 153 -13.27 15.78 0.73
N GLU A 154 -12.81 14.80 1.49
CA GLU A 154 -13.22 14.57 2.87
C GLU A 154 -12.38 15.37 3.88
N TYR A 155 -11.06 15.39 3.71
CA TYR A 155 -10.11 15.96 4.68
C TYR A 155 -9.39 17.22 4.21
N GLY A 156 -9.52 17.56 2.94
CA GLY A 156 -8.73 18.60 2.31
C GLY A 156 -7.40 18.13 1.74
N LYS A 157 -6.73 19.01 1.00
CA LYS A 157 -5.48 18.69 0.33
C LYS A 157 -4.32 18.58 1.33
N PRO A 158 -3.56 17.46 1.36
CA PRO A 158 -2.32 17.38 2.10
C PRO A 158 -1.30 18.40 1.60
N ILE A 159 -0.46 18.92 2.48
CA ILE A 159 0.64 19.82 2.10
C ILE A 159 1.78 19.06 1.39
N PHE A 160 1.95 17.76 1.74
CA PHE A 160 2.86 16.83 1.09
C PHE A 160 2.29 15.43 1.11
N TYR A 161 2.66 14.66 0.09
CA TYR A 161 2.54 13.21 0.08
C TYR A 161 3.93 12.58 0.02
N ILE A 162 4.20 11.59 0.86
CA ILE A 162 5.48 10.87 0.95
C ILE A 162 5.25 9.41 0.56
N GLY A 163 5.87 8.97 -0.53
CA GLY A 163 5.71 7.60 -1.02
C GLY A 163 6.78 7.23 -2.03
N ASN A 164 6.82 5.96 -2.46
CA ASN A 164 7.80 5.46 -3.42
C ASN A 164 7.21 4.98 -4.75
N GLY A 165 5.91 4.70 -4.81
CA GLY A 165 5.25 4.15 -5.98
C GLY A 165 5.01 5.19 -7.08
N ASP A 166 5.34 4.85 -8.35
CA ASP A 166 5.13 5.76 -9.48
C ASP A 166 3.68 6.21 -9.60
N LYS A 167 2.72 5.28 -9.42
CA LYS A 167 1.28 5.60 -9.45
C LYS A 167 0.87 6.59 -8.36
N ASP A 168 1.52 6.53 -7.22
CA ASP A 168 1.27 7.41 -6.09
C ASP A 168 1.77 8.82 -6.38
N ILE A 169 3.00 8.91 -6.86
CA ILE A 169 3.63 10.19 -7.22
C ILE A 169 2.86 10.87 -8.36
N ILE A 170 2.50 10.13 -9.41
CA ILE A 170 1.70 10.66 -10.51
C ILE A 170 0.35 11.17 -10.00
N SER A 171 -0.39 10.33 -9.25
CA SER A 171 -1.73 10.67 -8.77
C SER A 171 -1.74 11.88 -7.84
N SER A 172 -0.74 12.00 -6.94
CA SER A 172 -0.63 13.16 -6.05
C SER A 172 -0.34 14.43 -6.82
N LYS A 173 0.59 14.40 -7.78
CA LYS A 173 0.95 15.56 -8.61
C LYS A 173 -0.20 16.02 -9.52
N GLU A 174 -0.97 15.11 -10.11
CA GLU A 174 -2.17 15.43 -10.90
C GLU A 174 -3.23 16.20 -10.09
N LEU A 175 -3.30 15.97 -8.78
CA LEU A 175 -4.18 16.71 -7.87
C LEU A 175 -3.52 17.96 -7.27
N GLY A 176 -2.30 18.28 -7.70
CA GLY A 176 -1.51 19.40 -7.20
C GLY A 176 -1.14 19.24 -5.74
N ILE A 177 -0.90 18.01 -5.29
CA ILE A 177 -0.33 17.68 -3.99
C ILE A 177 1.17 17.52 -4.21
N PRO A 178 2.03 18.35 -3.59
CA PRO A 178 3.48 18.18 -3.69
C PRO A 178 3.90 16.79 -3.22
N ALA A 179 4.69 16.08 -4.04
CA ALA A 179 5.12 14.71 -3.79
C ALA A 179 6.59 14.65 -3.40
N ILE A 180 6.88 13.93 -2.32
CA ILE A 180 8.22 13.54 -1.92
C ILE A 180 8.38 12.06 -2.28
N SER A 181 9.21 11.76 -3.28
CA SER A 181 9.56 10.38 -3.60
C SER A 181 10.68 9.91 -2.69
N VAL A 182 10.47 8.75 -2.07
CA VAL A 182 11.43 8.14 -1.15
C VAL A 182 12.00 6.86 -1.74
N ASN A 183 13.32 6.73 -1.70
CA ASN A 183 14.05 5.67 -2.39
C ASN A 183 14.89 4.79 -1.44
N TRP A 184 14.60 4.79 -0.15
CA TRP A 184 15.31 3.97 0.85
C TRP A 184 14.91 2.50 0.85
N VAL A 185 13.82 2.13 0.19
CA VAL A 185 13.38 0.73 0.03
C VAL A 185 13.60 0.25 -1.39
N SER A 186 13.11 1.00 -2.37
CA SER A 186 13.27 0.74 -3.80
C SER A 186 13.18 2.06 -4.56
N GLN A 187 13.87 2.14 -5.68
CA GLN A 187 13.83 3.32 -6.54
C GLN A 187 12.66 3.19 -7.51
N GLY A 188 11.73 4.15 -7.48
CA GLY A 188 10.73 4.35 -8.50
C GLY A 188 11.33 5.01 -9.75
N GLU A 189 10.65 4.91 -10.89
CA GLU A 189 11.04 5.58 -12.14
C GLU A 189 10.57 7.04 -12.17
N VAL A 190 9.45 7.34 -11.53
CA VAL A 190 8.84 8.67 -11.50
C VAL A 190 9.34 9.48 -10.33
N LYS A 191 9.91 10.64 -10.64
CA LYS A 191 10.40 11.56 -9.63
C LYS A 191 9.28 12.41 -9.02
N GLY A 192 9.36 12.59 -7.69
CA GLY A 192 8.56 13.55 -6.95
C GLY A 192 8.95 15.00 -7.28
N ASP A 193 8.41 15.94 -6.53
CA ASP A 193 8.90 17.32 -6.50
C ASP A 193 10.22 17.39 -5.71
N TYR A 194 10.40 16.43 -4.79
CA TYR A 194 11.63 16.17 -4.06
C TYR A 194 11.91 14.67 -4.07
N ASP A 195 13.17 14.29 -4.32
CA ASP A 195 13.63 12.90 -4.30
C ASP A 195 14.58 12.69 -3.13
N ILE A 196 14.22 11.82 -2.20
CA ILE A 196 14.92 11.59 -0.93
C ILE A 196 15.47 10.17 -0.90
N GLN A 197 16.77 10.04 -0.68
CA GLN A 197 17.46 8.74 -0.64
C GLN A 197 17.57 8.19 0.79
N LYS A 198 17.60 9.08 1.78
CA LYS A 198 17.76 8.74 3.20
C LYS A 198 16.82 9.58 4.05
N VAL A 199 16.31 9.00 5.13
CA VAL A 199 15.44 9.71 6.08
C VAL A 199 16.08 10.99 6.60
N SER A 200 17.40 11.03 6.76
CA SER A 200 18.12 12.22 7.23
C SER A 200 18.09 13.43 6.28
N GLU A 201 17.54 13.25 5.07
CA GLU A 201 17.38 14.33 4.08
C GLU A 201 15.99 14.99 4.17
N LEU A 202 15.06 14.41 4.94
CA LEU A 202 13.75 15.00 5.25
C LEU A 202 13.86 16.12 6.29
#